data_0721b67c54a14a0ce3781969d336493c
#
_entry.id   0721b67c54a14a0ce3781969d336493c
#
_cell.length_a   1.000
_cell.length_b   1.000
_cell.length_c   1.000
_cell.angle_alpha   90.00
_cell.angle_beta   90.00
_cell.angle_gamma   90.00
#
_symmetry.space_group_name_H-M   'P 1'
#
loop_
_entity.id
_entity.type
_entity.pdbx_description
1 polymer ?
#
loop_
_entity_poly.entity_id
_entity_poly.type
_entity_poly.pdbx_seq_one_letter_code
_entity_poly.pdbx_strand_id
1 'polypeptide(L)'
;MKKPGNTFSHQKRFGQYFSGDKVAALLSLLLPQGRQYSSIIDPMAGKGDLLNAVASKALQSAHILGVEIDEPVAETCQKRLSQATIICEDAFRSEAIVTELGWDLVITNPPYVRYQLQNDGNSVMPTGNSIRNNLFALLNQLPYLDAEEKQLLLQITQNYSGLSDMAVPSWILCAALVKVDGVLAMVVPETWLNREYAKPIQYLLLKTFDVLAIARDVNACWFDNALVRTCLIVAKKKKIVPLSEATGEKTLFIDLGAGLVGERSLVDNLTWNGLSGEKALMDLLTSEVNATDNDFTLESRSTMSLFPQMLASQRIPKWMLSGDFQAQNSASQLPPELDSILNNVPEQAYMTLGDLRIHCGQGLRTGANEFFYFKIIGKTDDEYSLRTGKWFGGGIIDVSQKYIIRCVQNRRQVTGLVANPQALETGVLYLQDHIRPQDFNVCTHNAAERYKVLPNALNDYISTAEKYKNPRG
;
A
#
# COMPACT_ATOMS: atom_id res chain seq x y z
N MET A 1 -3.73 -12.05 -36.93
CA MET A 1 -2.81 -11.39 -35.99
C MET A 1 -3.63 -10.55 -35.00
N LYS A 2 -3.83 -11.03 -33.75
CA LYS A 2 -4.52 -10.28 -32.69
C LYS A 2 -3.56 -9.25 -32.12
N LYS A 3 -3.98 -8.00 -31.98
CA LYS A 3 -3.17 -6.87 -31.44
C LYS A 3 -2.81 -7.13 -29.97
N PRO A 4 -1.58 -6.82 -29.50
CA PRO A 4 -1.13 -7.05 -28.12
C PRO A 4 -1.63 -6.00 -27.12
N GLY A 5 -2.84 -5.46 -27.31
CA GLY A 5 -3.39 -4.37 -26.51
C GLY A 5 -4.19 -4.78 -25.26
N ASN A 6 -4.54 -6.06 -25.10
CA ASN A 6 -5.52 -6.47 -24.08
C ASN A 6 -4.91 -6.99 -22.76
N THR A 7 -3.66 -7.40 -22.73
CA THR A 7 -3.03 -7.98 -21.53
C THR A 7 -2.70 -6.91 -20.47
N PHE A 8 -2.26 -5.73 -20.85
CA PHE A 8 -1.91 -4.65 -19.92
C PHE A 8 -3.13 -4.03 -19.21
N SER A 9 -4.32 -4.03 -19.86
CA SER A 9 -5.56 -3.55 -19.23
C SER A 9 -6.11 -4.54 -18.21
N HIS A 10 -5.95 -5.85 -18.46
CA HIS A 10 -6.41 -6.93 -17.59
C HIS A 10 -5.59 -6.98 -16.28
N GLN A 11 -4.27 -6.98 -16.37
CA GLN A 11 -3.38 -6.96 -15.20
C GLN A 11 -3.62 -5.75 -14.27
N LYS A 12 -3.82 -4.55 -14.85
CA LYS A 12 -4.18 -3.35 -14.06
C LYS A 12 -5.54 -3.46 -13.38
N ARG A 13 -6.47 -4.18 -13.99
CA ARG A 13 -7.83 -4.36 -13.48
C ARG A 13 -7.85 -5.23 -12.23
N PHE A 14 -7.03 -6.28 -12.19
CA PHE A 14 -6.92 -7.20 -11.05
C PHE A 14 -5.83 -6.78 -10.04
N GLY A 15 -5.06 -5.71 -10.32
CA GLY A 15 -3.94 -5.30 -9.48
C GLY A 15 -2.86 -6.37 -9.33
N GLN A 16 -2.77 -7.25 -10.32
CA GLN A 16 -1.85 -8.39 -10.34
C GLN A 16 -0.44 -7.89 -10.62
N TYR A 17 0.35 -7.76 -9.55
CA TYR A 17 1.80 -7.61 -9.63
C TYR A 17 2.41 -8.95 -9.24
N PHE A 18 2.85 -9.73 -10.24
CA PHE A 18 3.53 -10.99 -10.00
C PHE A 18 4.87 -10.72 -9.34
N SER A 19 5.19 -11.50 -8.30
CA SER A 19 6.41 -11.29 -7.51
C SER A 19 7.69 -11.51 -8.33
N GLY A 20 7.63 -12.41 -9.30
CA GLY A 20 8.79 -12.87 -10.04
C GLY A 20 9.74 -13.72 -9.18
N ASP A 21 10.63 -14.45 -9.85
CA ASP A 21 11.49 -15.43 -9.17
C ASP A 21 12.48 -14.77 -8.19
N LYS A 22 12.96 -13.56 -8.49
CA LYS A 22 13.96 -12.87 -7.63
C LYS A 22 13.38 -12.43 -6.28
N VAL A 23 12.18 -11.83 -6.28
CA VAL A 23 11.50 -11.40 -5.05
C VAL A 23 11.08 -12.62 -4.25
N ALA A 24 10.58 -13.66 -4.92
CA ALA A 24 10.19 -14.91 -4.30
C ALA A 24 11.38 -15.64 -3.64
N ALA A 25 12.53 -15.68 -4.31
CA ALA A 25 13.76 -16.24 -3.77
C ALA A 25 14.23 -15.47 -2.52
N LEU A 26 14.25 -14.12 -2.59
CA LEU A 26 14.63 -13.30 -1.45
C LEU A 26 13.69 -13.53 -0.26
N LEU A 27 12.37 -13.57 -0.46
CA LEU A 27 11.42 -13.87 0.63
C LEU A 27 11.66 -15.25 1.23
N SER A 28 11.95 -16.26 0.39
CA SER A 28 12.30 -17.61 0.85
C SER A 28 13.59 -17.64 1.69
N LEU A 29 14.60 -16.82 1.38
CA LEU A 29 15.83 -16.71 2.16
C LEU A 29 15.59 -16.11 3.55
N LEU A 30 14.62 -15.18 3.67
CA LEU A 30 14.28 -14.55 4.95
C LEU A 30 13.49 -15.47 5.89
N LEU A 31 12.96 -16.60 5.42
CA LEU A 31 12.26 -17.58 6.26
C LEU A 31 13.20 -18.20 7.29
N PRO A 32 12.70 -18.63 8.47
CA PRO A 32 13.49 -19.32 9.49
C PRO A 32 14.30 -20.46 8.91
N GLN A 33 15.61 -20.44 9.19
CA GLN A 33 16.55 -21.41 8.63
C GLN A 33 16.38 -22.79 9.26
N GLY A 34 16.60 -23.84 8.45
CA GLY A 34 16.45 -25.24 8.90
C GLY A 34 15.02 -25.68 9.18
N ARG A 35 14.03 -24.77 9.03
CA ARG A 35 12.63 -25.11 9.24
C ARG A 35 12.04 -25.72 7.97
N GLN A 36 11.29 -26.82 8.16
CA GLN A 36 10.45 -27.45 7.15
C GLN A 36 8.97 -27.29 7.53
N TYR A 37 8.11 -27.24 6.53
CA TYR A 37 6.68 -26.96 6.69
C TYR A 37 5.84 -28.17 6.28
N SER A 38 4.85 -28.53 7.09
CA SER A 38 3.89 -29.60 6.80
C SER A 38 2.67 -29.12 6.03
N SER A 39 2.37 -27.81 6.09
CA SER A 39 1.30 -27.19 5.33
C SER A 39 1.69 -25.78 4.89
N ILE A 40 1.49 -25.48 3.59
CA ILE A 40 1.86 -24.22 2.97
C ILE A 40 0.67 -23.73 2.18
N ILE A 41 0.31 -22.44 2.34
CA ILE A 41 -0.72 -21.80 1.53
C ILE A 41 -0.26 -20.47 0.97
N ASP A 42 -0.62 -20.23 -0.30
CA ASP A 42 -0.71 -18.89 -0.88
C ASP A 42 -2.17 -18.62 -1.24
N PRO A 43 -2.89 -17.80 -0.46
CA PRO A 43 -4.30 -17.52 -0.72
C PRO A 43 -4.54 -16.59 -1.92
N MET A 44 -3.47 -16.07 -2.56
CA MET A 44 -3.52 -15.21 -3.75
C MET A 44 -2.34 -15.54 -4.66
N ALA A 45 -2.31 -16.81 -5.11
CA ALA A 45 -1.12 -17.51 -5.62
C ALA A 45 -0.52 -16.91 -6.90
N GLY A 46 -1.31 -16.16 -7.67
CA GLY A 46 -0.82 -15.65 -8.95
C GLY A 46 -0.30 -16.78 -9.83
N LYS A 47 0.89 -16.59 -10.39
CA LYS A 47 1.58 -17.63 -11.21
C LYS A 47 2.33 -18.67 -10.39
N GLY A 48 2.26 -18.60 -9.05
CA GLY A 48 2.91 -19.54 -8.14
C GLY A 48 4.39 -19.27 -7.86
N ASP A 49 4.88 -18.04 -8.10
CA ASP A 49 6.28 -17.69 -7.89
C ASP A 49 6.71 -17.95 -6.44
N LEU A 50 5.90 -17.54 -5.47
CA LEU A 50 6.18 -17.68 -4.04
C LEU A 50 6.12 -19.16 -3.60
N LEU A 51 5.09 -19.90 -4.00
CA LEU A 51 4.99 -21.33 -3.70
C LEU A 51 6.15 -22.12 -4.29
N ASN A 52 6.59 -21.80 -5.52
CA ASN A 52 7.74 -22.42 -6.14
C ASN A 52 9.03 -22.16 -5.37
N ALA A 53 9.24 -20.92 -4.90
CA ALA A 53 10.46 -20.55 -4.15
C ALA A 53 10.57 -21.28 -2.79
N VAL A 54 9.46 -21.70 -2.19
CA VAL A 54 9.45 -22.40 -0.90
C VAL A 54 9.22 -23.90 -1.02
N ALA A 55 9.09 -24.45 -2.22
CA ALA A 55 8.85 -25.87 -2.45
C ALA A 55 9.91 -26.76 -1.79
N SER A 56 11.19 -26.36 -1.79
CA SER A 56 12.29 -27.07 -1.14
C SER A 56 12.23 -27.08 0.40
N LYS A 57 11.42 -26.22 0.99
CA LYS A 57 11.21 -26.13 2.45
C LYS A 57 9.97 -26.92 2.91
N ALA A 58 9.24 -27.51 1.98
CA ALA A 58 8.11 -28.39 2.28
C ALA A 58 8.60 -29.79 2.68
N LEU A 59 7.91 -30.41 3.66
CA LEU A 59 8.08 -31.83 3.94
C LEU A 59 7.58 -32.64 2.72
N GLN A 60 8.08 -33.88 2.57
CA GLN A 60 7.69 -34.74 1.45
C GLN A 60 6.17 -34.99 1.39
N SER A 61 5.52 -35.03 2.55
CA SER A 61 4.07 -35.18 2.69
C SER A 61 3.32 -33.87 2.94
N ALA A 62 3.94 -32.74 2.61
CA ALA A 62 3.33 -31.46 2.90
C ALA A 62 2.07 -31.20 2.06
N HIS A 63 1.07 -30.61 2.68
CA HIS A 63 -0.10 -30.07 1.99
C HIS A 63 0.24 -28.67 1.46
N ILE A 64 0.30 -28.52 0.14
CA ILE A 64 0.57 -27.24 -0.52
C ILE A 64 -0.68 -26.80 -1.29
N LEU A 65 -1.24 -25.64 -0.93
CA LEU A 65 -2.44 -25.06 -1.54
C LEU A 65 -2.15 -23.68 -2.11
N GLY A 66 -2.59 -23.43 -3.35
CA GLY A 66 -2.67 -22.11 -3.93
C GLY A 66 -4.12 -21.77 -4.28
N VAL A 67 -4.55 -20.56 -3.97
CA VAL A 67 -5.86 -20.05 -4.40
C VAL A 67 -5.65 -18.84 -5.31
N GLU A 68 -6.29 -18.85 -6.48
CA GLU A 68 -6.21 -17.75 -7.45
C GLU A 68 -7.59 -17.54 -8.07
N ILE A 69 -8.02 -16.27 -8.15
CA ILE A 69 -9.37 -15.93 -8.66
C ILE A 69 -9.42 -15.88 -10.19
N ASP A 70 -8.29 -15.70 -10.84
CA ASP A 70 -8.16 -15.58 -12.29
C ASP A 70 -7.86 -16.96 -12.90
N GLU A 71 -8.83 -17.58 -13.56
CA GLU A 71 -8.74 -18.94 -14.11
C GLU A 71 -7.51 -19.17 -15.02
N PRO A 72 -7.18 -18.33 -16.02
CA PRO A 72 -5.96 -18.50 -16.84
C PRO A 72 -4.66 -18.45 -16.01
N VAL A 73 -4.64 -17.67 -14.93
CA VAL A 73 -3.50 -17.56 -14.03
C VAL A 73 -3.41 -18.80 -13.16
N ALA A 74 -4.53 -19.27 -12.60
CA ALA A 74 -4.61 -20.51 -11.82
C ALA A 74 -4.14 -21.73 -12.64
N GLU A 75 -4.55 -21.85 -13.89
CA GLU A 75 -4.07 -22.90 -14.80
C GLU A 75 -2.55 -22.83 -15.03
N THR A 76 -2.00 -21.61 -15.16
CA THR A 76 -0.56 -21.41 -15.32
C THR A 76 0.18 -21.84 -14.06
N CYS A 77 -0.35 -21.49 -12.89
CA CYS A 77 0.17 -21.88 -11.58
C CYS A 77 0.17 -23.40 -11.42
N GLN A 78 -0.94 -24.09 -11.74
CA GLN A 78 -1.06 -25.55 -11.63
C GLN A 78 -0.09 -26.29 -12.56
N LYS A 79 0.13 -25.78 -13.79
CA LYS A 79 1.10 -26.35 -14.73
C LYS A 79 2.54 -26.26 -14.22
N ARG A 80 2.84 -25.19 -13.45
CA ARG A 80 4.17 -24.95 -12.88
C ARG A 80 4.43 -25.76 -11.60
N LEU A 81 3.39 -26.03 -10.84
CA LEU A 81 3.48 -26.64 -9.49
C LEU A 81 2.67 -27.93 -9.42
N SER A 82 3.20 -29.01 -10.00
CA SER A 82 2.52 -30.30 -10.04
C SER A 82 2.30 -30.95 -8.66
N GLN A 83 3.11 -30.57 -7.67
CA GLN A 83 3.02 -31.06 -6.30
C GLN A 83 2.04 -30.24 -5.41
N ALA A 84 1.51 -29.14 -5.91
CA ALA A 84 0.55 -28.30 -5.19
C ALA A 84 -0.85 -28.48 -5.73
N THR A 85 -1.85 -28.32 -4.89
CA THR A 85 -3.26 -28.17 -5.29
C THR A 85 -3.52 -26.68 -5.56
N ILE A 86 -3.96 -26.36 -6.78
CA ILE A 86 -4.33 -24.99 -7.14
C ILE A 86 -5.82 -24.93 -7.36
N ILE A 87 -6.50 -24.01 -6.68
CA ILE A 87 -7.95 -23.81 -6.74
C ILE A 87 -8.27 -22.45 -7.34
N CYS A 88 -9.18 -22.45 -8.33
CA CYS A 88 -9.66 -21.20 -8.94
C CYS A 88 -10.89 -20.70 -8.17
N GLU A 89 -10.66 -19.89 -7.13
CA GLU A 89 -11.70 -19.34 -6.27
C GLU A 89 -11.31 -17.97 -5.68
N ASP A 90 -12.30 -17.29 -5.10
CA ASP A 90 -12.05 -16.13 -4.23
C ASP A 90 -11.60 -16.61 -2.84
N ALA A 91 -10.37 -16.29 -2.43
CA ALA A 91 -9.80 -16.70 -1.14
C ALA A 91 -10.67 -16.27 0.06
N PHE A 92 -11.42 -15.17 -0.03
CA PHE A 92 -12.31 -14.73 1.05
C PHE A 92 -13.59 -15.56 1.17
N ARG A 93 -13.81 -16.52 0.27
CA ARG A 93 -14.99 -17.39 0.23
C ARG A 93 -14.66 -18.88 0.15
N SER A 94 -13.41 -19.20 -0.10
CA SER A 94 -12.98 -20.58 -0.31
C SER A 94 -13.01 -21.36 1.00
N GLU A 95 -13.77 -22.44 1.03
CA GLU A 95 -13.78 -23.37 2.15
C GLU A 95 -12.48 -24.21 2.21
N ALA A 96 -11.78 -24.34 1.10
CA ALA A 96 -10.56 -25.12 0.99
C ALA A 96 -9.38 -24.57 1.83
N ILE A 97 -9.41 -23.27 2.16
CA ILE A 97 -8.39 -22.66 3.02
C ILE A 97 -8.60 -22.92 4.51
N VAL A 98 -9.78 -23.41 4.90
CA VAL A 98 -10.14 -23.74 6.27
C VAL A 98 -9.59 -25.13 6.60
N THR A 99 -8.73 -25.20 7.61
CA THR A 99 -8.17 -26.45 8.13
C THR A 99 -8.46 -26.57 9.63
N GLU A 100 -8.27 -27.75 10.20
CA GLU A 100 -8.50 -27.96 11.64
C GLU A 100 -7.48 -27.24 12.53
N LEU A 101 -6.25 -27.10 12.05
CA LEU A 101 -5.11 -26.64 12.87
C LEU A 101 -4.52 -25.29 12.41
N GLY A 102 -4.94 -24.77 11.25
CA GLY A 102 -4.28 -23.65 10.58
C GLY A 102 -3.02 -24.08 9.78
N TRP A 103 -2.36 -23.12 9.15
CA TRP A 103 -1.25 -23.35 8.22
C TRP A 103 0.11 -23.10 8.87
N ASP A 104 1.10 -23.97 8.54
CA ASP A 104 2.49 -23.80 9.00
C ASP A 104 3.17 -22.59 8.35
N LEU A 105 2.91 -22.39 7.07
CA LEU A 105 3.40 -21.24 6.30
C LEU A 105 2.27 -20.65 5.47
N VAL A 106 1.99 -19.38 5.68
CA VAL A 106 1.17 -18.56 4.81
C VAL A 106 2.11 -17.60 4.09
N ILE A 107 2.21 -17.72 2.77
CA ILE A 107 3.10 -16.91 1.95
C ILE A 107 2.30 -16.28 0.82
N THR A 108 2.37 -14.97 0.61
CA THR A 108 1.56 -14.32 -0.44
C THR A 108 2.06 -12.95 -0.86
N ASN A 109 1.66 -12.54 -2.06
CA ASN A 109 1.75 -11.18 -2.56
C ASN A 109 0.32 -10.67 -2.87
N PRO A 110 -0.39 -10.05 -1.90
CA PRO A 110 -1.77 -9.65 -2.10
C PRO A 110 -1.92 -8.55 -3.16
N PRO A 111 -3.07 -8.45 -3.85
CA PRO A 111 -3.29 -7.43 -4.85
C PRO A 111 -3.35 -6.01 -4.26
N TYR A 112 -2.70 -5.03 -4.92
CA TYR A 112 -2.62 -3.62 -4.49
C TYR A 112 -3.65 -2.75 -5.23
N VAL A 113 -4.92 -3.12 -5.19
CA VAL A 113 -6.01 -2.37 -5.83
C VAL A 113 -6.95 -1.74 -4.81
N ARG A 114 -7.53 -0.58 -5.20
CA ARG A 114 -8.57 0.07 -4.41
C ARG A 114 -9.94 -0.40 -4.86
N TYR A 115 -10.82 -0.65 -3.90
CA TYR A 115 -12.20 -1.11 -4.13
C TYR A 115 -13.06 -0.16 -5.01
N GLN A 116 -12.72 1.12 -5.07
CA GLN A 116 -13.53 2.15 -5.75
C GLN A 116 -13.48 2.12 -7.29
N LEU A 117 -12.67 1.27 -7.89
CA LEU A 117 -12.46 1.27 -9.35
C LEU A 117 -13.38 0.32 -10.13
N GLN A 118 -14.38 -0.32 -9.48
CA GLN A 118 -15.08 -1.44 -10.10
C GLN A 118 -16.61 -1.41 -9.93
N ASN A 119 -17.23 -0.36 -10.47
CA ASN A 119 -18.68 -0.35 -10.72
C ASN A 119 -19.06 -0.69 -12.16
N ASP A 120 -18.21 -1.42 -12.88
CA ASP A 120 -18.58 -1.95 -14.19
C ASP A 120 -19.43 -3.20 -13.98
N GLY A 121 -20.70 -3.15 -14.32
CA GLY A 121 -21.70 -4.21 -14.11
C GLY A 121 -21.40 -5.61 -14.68
N ASN A 122 -20.15 -5.87 -15.11
CA ASN A 122 -19.63 -7.15 -15.60
C ASN A 122 -18.35 -7.59 -14.87
N SER A 123 -18.00 -7.05 -13.69
CA SER A 123 -16.76 -7.44 -13.02
C SER A 123 -16.98 -8.60 -12.07
N VAL A 124 -16.15 -9.63 -12.19
CA VAL A 124 -16.05 -10.80 -11.29
C VAL A 124 -15.45 -10.42 -9.93
N MET A 125 -14.95 -9.18 -9.78
CA MET A 125 -14.25 -8.75 -8.56
C MET A 125 -15.23 -8.39 -7.44
N PRO A 126 -15.02 -8.90 -6.23
CA PRO A 126 -15.88 -8.62 -5.08
C PRO A 126 -15.80 -7.16 -4.63
N THR A 127 -16.90 -6.60 -4.14
CA THR A 127 -16.94 -5.26 -3.56
C THR A 127 -16.30 -5.25 -2.16
N GLY A 128 -15.84 -4.08 -1.68
CA GLY A 128 -15.26 -3.96 -0.35
C GLY A 128 -16.17 -4.43 0.79
N ASN A 129 -17.49 -4.20 0.67
CA ASN A 129 -18.48 -4.72 1.64
C ASN A 129 -18.64 -6.23 1.55
N SER A 130 -18.60 -6.79 0.34
CA SER A 130 -18.66 -8.25 0.14
C SER A 130 -17.46 -8.94 0.77
N ILE A 131 -16.24 -8.41 0.55
CA ILE A 131 -15.01 -8.96 1.16
C ILE A 131 -15.05 -8.89 2.68
N ARG A 132 -15.51 -7.76 3.24
CA ARG A 132 -15.65 -7.64 4.70
C ARG A 132 -16.61 -8.68 5.27
N ASN A 133 -17.76 -8.87 4.64
CA ASN A 133 -18.77 -9.84 5.09
C ASN A 133 -18.25 -11.28 4.96
N ASN A 134 -17.57 -11.60 3.85
CA ASN A 134 -16.98 -12.90 3.63
C ASN A 134 -15.87 -13.19 4.65
N LEU A 135 -14.98 -12.21 4.87
CA LEU A 135 -13.91 -12.34 5.87
C LEU A 135 -14.50 -12.53 7.27
N PHE A 136 -15.55 -11.79 7.61
CA PHE A 136 -16.24 -11.94 8.90
C PHE A 136 -16.85 -13.35 9.06
N ALA A 137 -17.50 -13.86 8.02
CA ALA A 137 -18.03 -15.23 8.02
C ALA A 137 -16.93 -16.27 8.16
N LEU A 138 -15.85 -16.13 7.40
CA LEU A 138 -14.70 -17.05 7.43
C LEU A 138 -14.03 -17.08 8.81
N LEU A 139 -13.77 -15.93 9.43
CA LEU A 139 -13.17 -15.85 10.77
C LEU A 139 -13.99 -16.61 11.83
N ASN A 140 -15.32 -16.63 11.68
CA ASN A 140 -16.16 -17.41 12.57
C ASN A 140 -16.10 -18.92 12.36
N GLN A 141 -15.68 -19.38 11.17
CA GLN A 141 -15.55 -20.79 10.81
C GLN A 141 -14.19 -21.41 11.20
N LEU A 142 -13.14 -20.59 11.44
CA LEU A 142 -11.81 -21.08 11.79
C LEU A 142 -11.81 -21.70 13.20
N PRO A 143 -11.60 -23.04 13.33
CA PRO A 143 -11.81 -23.74 14.61
C PRO A 143 -10.65 -23.58 15.58
N TYR A 144 -9.45 -23.25 15.08
CA TYR A 144 -8.20 -23.16 15.86
C TYR A 144 -7.93 -21.77 16.45
N LEU A 145 -8.73 -20.76 16.09
CA LEU A 145 -8.63 -19.43 16.71
C LEU A 145 -9.21 -19.48 18.12
N ASP A 146 -8.42 -19.04 19.10
CA ASP A 146 -8.97 -18.83 20.43
C ASP A 146 -9.92 -17.64 20.47
N ALA A 147 -10.68 -17.52 21.56
CA ALA A 147 -11.75 -16.53 21.67
C ALA A 147 -11.22 -15.08 21.61
N GLU A 148 -10.06 -14.82 22.21
CA GLU A 148 -9.46 -13.47 22.28
C GLU A 148 -8.91 -13.08 20.91
N GLU A 149 -8.21 -13.97 20.23
CA GLU A 149 -7.70 -13.73 18.88
C GLU A 149 -8.84 -13.53 17.88
N LYS A 150 -9.85 -14.40 17.94
CA LYS A 150 -11.06 -14.26 17.09
C LYS A 150 -11.72 -12.91 17.31
N GLN A 151 -11.91 -12.48 18.56
CA GLN A 151 -12.50 -11.17 18.88
C GLN A 151 -11.66 -10.02 18.31
N LEU A 152 -10.33 -10.07 18.44
CA LEU A 152 -9.41 -9.07 17.87
C LEU A 152 -9.56 -8.98 16.35
N LEU A 153 -9.50 -10.10 15.65
CA LEU A 153 -9.62 -10.15 14.18
C LEU A 153 -10.99 -9.62 13.70
N LEU A 154 -12.08 -9.97 14.40
CA LEU A 154 -13.41 -9.47 14.09
C LEU A 154 -13.52 -7.96 14.34
N GLN A 155 -12.95 -7.44 15.42
CA GLN A 155 -12.92 -5.99 15.71
C GLN A 155 -12.13 -5.23 14.63
N ILE A 156 -10.97 -5.74 14.19
CA ILE A 156 -10.19 -5.14 13.11
C ILE A 156 -11.01 -5.15 11.83
N THR A 157 -11.65 -6.28 11.51
CA THR A 157 -12.49 -6.43 10.31
C THR A 157 -13.65 -5.45 10.26
N GLN A 158 -14.28 -5.17 11.40
CA GLN A 158 -15.35 -4.18 11.49
C GLN A 158 -14.87 -2.74 11.31
N ASN A 159 -13.67 -2.43 11.80
CA ASN A 159 -13.22 -1.06 11.99
C ASN A 159 -12.17 -0.58 10.96
N TYR A 160 -11.65 -1.45 10.06
CA TYR A 160 -10.76 -0.94 9.03
C TYR A 160 -11.50 -0.03 8.04
N SER A 161 -10.83 0.99 7.52
CA SER A 161 -11.43 1.95 6.59
C SER A 161 -11.86 1.27 5.30
N GLY A 162 -13.11 1.49 4.86
CA GLY A 162 -13.60 1.05 3.55
C GLY A 162 -12.91 1.72 2.35
N LEU A 163 -12.08 2.74 2.61
CA LEU A 163 -11.21 3.38 1.62
C LEU A 163 -9.84 2.69 1.52
N SER A 164 -9.61 1.66 2.33
CA SER A 164 -8.36 0.91 2.33
C SER A 164 -8.22 0.07 1.06
N ASP A 165 -6.99 -0.19 0.68
CA ASP A 165 -6.67 -1.10 -0.41
C ASP A 165 -7.04 -2.55 -0.02
N MET A 166 -7.11 -3.45 -1.02
CA MET A 166 -7.24 -4.91 -0.82
C MET A 166 -6.18 -5.49 0.15
N ALA A 167 -5.07 -4.78 0.35
CA ALA A 167 -4.01 -5.19 1.25
C ALA A 167 -4.52 -5.41 2.69
N VAL A 168 -5.39 -4.53 3.23
CA VAL A 168 -5.83 -4.64 4.64
C VAL A 168 -6.60 -5.93 4.92
N PRO A 169 -7.71 -6.26 4.20
CA PRO A 169 -8.39 -7.53 4.44
C PRO A 169 -7.52 -8.74 4.11
N SER A 170 -6.59 -8.65 3.14
CA SER A 170 -5.64 -9.72 2.87
C SER A 170 -4.70 -9.97 4.05
N TRP A 171 -4.22 -8.91 4.72
CA TRP A 171 -3.45 -9.04 5.96
C TRP A 171 -4.23 -9.78 7.05
N ILE A 172 -5.50 -9.41 7.26
CA ILE A 172 -6.35 -10.03 8.28
C ILE A 172 -6.56 -11.51 7.96
N LEU A 173 -6.87 -11.82 6.69
CA LEU A 173 -7.03 -13.19 6.22
C LEU A 173 -5.77 -14.01 6.47
N CYS A 174 -4.62 -13.54 5.98
CA CYS A 174 -3.35 -14.26 6.11
C CYS A 174 -2.95 -14.45 7.58
N ALA A 175 -3.11 -13.43 8.42
CA ALA A 175 -2.83 -13.54 9.85
C ALA A 175 -3.74 -14.57 10.55
N ALA A 176 -5.01 -14.65 10.14
CA ALA A 176 -5.95 -15.64 10.67
C ALA A 176 -5.61 -17.07 10.25
N LEU A 177 -5.12 -17.28 9.02
CA LEU A 177 -4.81 -18.59 8.48
C LEU A 177 -3.56 -19.24 9.12
N VAL A 178 -2.62 -18.46 9.63
CA VAL A 178 -1.41 -18.98 10.27
C VAL A 178 -1.76 -19.59 11.63
N LYS A 179 -1.31 -20.83 11.90
CA LYS A 179 -1.41 -21.45 13.23
C LYS A 179 -0.39 -20.84 14.20
N VAL A 180 -0.58 -21.02 15.50
CA VAL A 180 0.45 -20.70 16.51
C VAL A 180 1.75 -21.43 16.16
N ASP A 181 2.89 -20.75 16.31
CA ASP A 181 4.21 -21.16 15.84
C ASP A 181 4.38 -21.25 14.31
N GLY A 182 3.34 -21.05 13.52
CA GLY A 182 3.41 -20.92 12.07
C GLY A 182 4.10 -19.61 11.62
N VAL A 183 4.36 -19.48 10.34
CA VAL A 183 5.05 -18.32 9.74
C VAL A 183 4.14 -17.63 8.73
N LEU A 184 4.09 -16.32 8.83
CA LEU A 184 3.52 -15.41 7.86
C LEU A 184 4.64 -14.77 7.06
N ALA A 185 4.59 -14.84 5.73
CA ALA A 185 5.55 -14.23 4.83
C ALA A 185 4.80 -13.46 3.72
N MET A 186 4.97 -12.15 3.64
CA MET A 186 4.20 -11.33 2.70
C MET A 186 5.09 -10.36 1.92
N VAL A 187 4.69 -10.14 0.67
CA VAL A 187 5.17 -9.05 -0.17
C VAL A 187 4.13 -7.94 -0.11
N VAL A 188 4.48 -6.76 0.37
CA VAL A 188 3.52 -5.68 0.63
C VAL A 188 4.09 -4.31 0.26
N PRO A 189 3.26 -3.29 -0.05
CA PRO A 189 3.75 -1.93 -0.24
C PRO A 189 4.37 -1.39 1.04
N GLU A 190 5.52 -0.70 0.96
CA GLU A 190 6.19 -0.08 2.13
C GLU A 190 5.27 0.86 2.93
N THR A 191 4.21 1.36 2.30
CA THR A 191 3.27 2.31 2.92
C THR A 191 2.60 1.79 4.20
N TRP A 192 2.56 0.47 4.42
CA TRP A 192 2.03 -0.11 5.66
C TRP A 192 2.85 0.25 6.91
N LEU A 193 4.11 0.61 6.74
CA LEU A 193 4.96 1.05 7.85
C LEU A 193 4.57 2.45 8.38
N ASN A 194 4.00 3.33 7.51
CA ASN A 194 3.88 4.76 7.80
C ASN A 194 2.47 5.34 7.61
N ARG A 195 1.50 4.59 7.09
CA ARG A 195 0.17 5.11 6.79
C ARG A 195 -0.85 4.80 7.87
N GLU A 196 -1.77 5.72 8.08
CA GLU A 196 -2.86 5.64 9.06
C GLU A 196 -3.70 4.36 8.93
N TYR A 197 -3.93 3.88 7.69
CA TYR A 197 -4.74 2.68 7.45
C TYR A 197 -4.10 1.41 8.02
N ALA A 198 -2.79 1.41 8.21
CA ALA A 198 -2.05 0.23 8.65
C ALA A 198 -2.01 0.07 10.18
N LYS A 199 -2.43 1.07 10.96
CA LYS A 199 -2.44 0.98 12.44
C LYS A 199 -3.12 -0.29 12.97
N PRO A 200 -4.30 -0.71 12.47
CA PRO A 200 -4.92 -1.96 12.91
C PRO A 200 -4.06 -3.19 12.61
N ILE A 201 -3.32 -3.19 11.48
CA ILE A 201 -2.43 -4.27 11.10
C ILE A 201 -1.18 -4.29 11.98
N GLN A 202 -0.59 -3.13 12.23
CA GLN A 202 0.55 -3.00 13.15
C GLN A 202 0.18 -3.48 14.56
N TYR A 203 -1.01 -3.13 15.04
CA TYR A 203 -1.55 -3.59 16.32
C TYR A 203 -1.72 -5.12 16.35
N LEU A 204 -2.30 -5.69 15.28
CA LEU A 204 -2.43 -7.14 15.12
C LEU A 204 -1.07 -7.83 15.18
N LEU A 205 -0.10 -7.36 14.41
CA LEU A 205 1.25 -7.93 14.38
C LEU A 205 1.93 -7.90 15.75
N LEU A 206 1.88 -6.77 16.45
CA LEU A 206 2.49 -6.66 17.79
C LEU A 206 1.86 -7.62 18.80
N LYS A 207 0.54 -7.81 18.75
CA LYS A 207 -0.16 -8.68 19.69
C LYS A 207 -0.04 -10.17 19.39
N THR A 208 0.07 -10.55 18.13
CA THR A 208 -0.08 -11.96 17.71
C THR A 208 1.11 -12.52 16.94
N PHE A 209 2.15 -11.72 16.69
CA PHE A 209 3.33 -12.15 15.94
C PHE A 209 4.63 -11.63 16.56
N ASP A 210 5.68 -12.42 16.42
CA ASP A 210 7.07 -12.00 16.52
C ASP A 210 7.53 -11.67 15.11
N VAL A 211 7.73 -10.37 14.82
CA VAL A 211 8.20 -9.92 13.51
C VAL A 211 9.69 -10.24 13.40
N LEU A 212 10.04 -11.21 12.58
CA LEU A 212 11.42 -11.71 12.47
C LEU A 212 12.28 -10.83 11.56
N ALA A 213 11.75 -10.47 10.38
CA ALA A 213 12.47 -9.68 9.39
C ALA A 213 11.55 -8.77 8.59
N ILE A 214 12.05 -7.59 8.25
CA ILE A 214 11.46 -6.64 7.31
C ILE A 214 12.55 -6.23 6.32
N ALA A 215 12.41 -6.58 5.04
CA ALA A 215 13.31 -6.14 3.99
C ALA A 215 12.62 -5.12 3.07
N ARG A 216 13.30 -4.00 2.74
CA ARG A 216 12.72 -2.90 1.94
C ARG A 216 13.46 -2.68 0.63
N ASP A 217 12.70 -2.40 -0.41
CA ASP A 217 13.17 -1.92 -1.71
C ASP A 217 13.40 -0.40 -1.66
N VAL A 218 14.61 0.03 -1.34
CA VAL A 218 14.91 1.46 -1.13
C VAL A 218 14.72 2.28 -2.41
N ASN A 219 15.01 1.71 -3.57
CA ASN A 219 15.01 2.41 -4.85
C ASN A 219 13.80 2.12 -5.74
N ALA A 220 12.83 1.32 -5.28
CA ALA A 220 11.68 0.84 -6.08
C ALA A 220 12.14 0.14 -7.37
N CYS A 221 13.06 -0.82 -7.24
CA CYS A 221 13.70 -1.53 -8.36
C CYS A 221 13.37 -3.03 -8.43
N TRP A 222 12.58 -3.56 -7.46
CA TRP A 222 12.25 -4.99 -7.46
C TRP A 222 11.19 -5.38 -8.50
N PHE A 223 10.42 -4.41 -8.98
CA PHE A 223 9.35 -4.63 -9.97
C PHE A 223 9.54 -3.71 -11.17
N ASP A 224 9.74 -4.28 -12.35
CA ASP A 224 9.98 -3.52 -13.60
C ASP A 224 8.83 -2.59 -13.99
N ASN A 225 7.59 -2.92 -13.62
CA ASN A 225 6.38 -2.23 -14.06
C ASN A 225 5.64 -1.47 -12.95
N ALA A 226 6.20 -1.35 -11.75
CA ALA A 226 5.57 -0.66 -10.63
C ALA A 226 6.53 0.33 -9.97
N LEU A 227 6.15 1.59 -9.90
CA LEU A 227 6.85 2.63 -9.12
C LEU A 227 6.42 2.59 -7.64
N VAL A 228 6.24 1.40 -7.08
CA VAL A 228 5.82 1.20 -5.70
C VAL A 228 6.99 0.62 -4.92
N ARG A 229 7.43 1.30 -3.88
CA ARG A 229 8.37 0.73 -2.92
C ARG A 229 7.74 -0.45 -2.24
N THR A 230 8.40 -1.59 -2.32
CA THR A 230 7.93 -2.86 -1.79
C THR A 230 8.69 -3.23 -0.53
N CYS A 231 8.05 -4.00 0.30
CA CYS A 231 8.60 -4.50 1.55
C CYS A 231 8.25 -5.99 1.67
N LEU A 232 9.21 -6.78 2.12
CA LEU A 232 9.00 -8.17 2.52
C LEU A 232 8.90 -8.22 4.03
N ILE A 233 7.93 -8.97 4.55
CA ILE A 233 7.81 -9.21 5.97
C ILE A 233 7.77 -10.71 6.24
N VAL A 234 8.50 -11.13 7.26
CA VAL A 234 8.44 -12.49 7.82
C VAL A 234 8.14 -12.37 9.31
N ALA A 235 7.09 -13.04 9.76
CA ALA A 235 6.65 -13.00 11.14
C ALA A 235 6.23 -14.39 11.61
N LYS A 236 6.58 -14.76 12.83
CA LYS A 236 6.18 -16.02 13.47
C LYS A 236 4.98 -15.76 14.37
N LYS A 237 3.91 -16.54 14.21
CA LYS A 237 2.71 -16.40 15.04
C LYS A 237 2.97 -16.87 16.47
N LYS A 238 2.55 -16.08 17.42
CA LYS A 238 2.52 -16.39 18.85
C LYS A 238 1.10 -16.34 19.39
N LYS A 239 0.88 -16.83 20.60
CA LYS A 239 -0.35 -16.57 21.33
C LYS A 239 -0.49 -15.08 21.56
N ILE A 240 -1.73 -14.59 21.60
CA ILE A 240 -2.01 -13.18 21.85
C ILE A 240 -1.41 -12.73 23.18
N VAL A 241 -0.74 -11.57 23.16
CA VAL A 241 -0.11 -10.99 24.34
C VAL A 241 -0.52 -9.53 24.51
N PRO A 242 -0.51 -8.98 25.73
CA PRO A 242 -0.62 -7.54 25.96
C PRO A 242 0.52 -6.79 25.23
N LEU A 243 0.25 -5.57 24.76
CA LEU A 243 1.28 -4.76 24.09
C LEU A 243 2.50 -4.49 24.99
N SER A 244 2.31 -4.42 26.30
CA SER A 244 3.41 -4.26 27.28
C SER A 244 4.45 -5.39 27.22
N GLU A 245 4.04 -6.58 26.80
CA GLU A 245 4.92 -7.73 26.67
C GLU A 245 5.60 -7.81 25.29
N ALA A 246 5.05 -7.15 24.27
CA ALA A 246 5.63 -7.10 22.93
C ALA A 246 6.87 -6.19 22.81
N THR A 247 7.27 -5.50 23.87
CA THR A 247 8.29 -4.45 23.82
C THR A 247 9.73 -4.93 23.74
N GLY A 248 10.01 -6.20 24.08
CA GLY A 248 11.36 -6.78 24.15
C GLY A 248 11.86 -7.45 22.87
N GLU A 249 11.00 -7.65 21.89
CA GLU A 249 11.34 -8.39 20.69
C GLU A 249 12.15 -7.56 19.70
N LYS A 250 13.05 -8.24 19.00
CA LYS A 250 13.90 -7.63 17.97
C LYS A 250 13.49 -8.11 16.59
N THR A 251 13.45 -7.17 15.64
CA THR A 251 13.22 -7.41 14.21
C THR A 251 14.49 -7.10 13.45
N LEU A 252 14.90 -7.97 12.53
CA LEU A 252 15.91 -7.66 11.54
C LEU A 252 15.34 -6.70 10.49
N PHE A 253 15.92 -5.52 10.40
CA PHE A 253 15.54 -4.51 9.44
C PHE A 253 16.60 -4.42 8.35
N ILE A 254 16.18 -4.67 7.09
CA ILE A 254 17.09 -4.83 5.96
C ILE A 254 16.69 -3.84 4.87
N ASP A 255 17.60 -2.96 4.51
CA ASP A 255 17.45 -2.07 3.36
C ASP A 255 18.30 -2.58 2.21
N LEU A 256 17.69 -2.74 1.04
CA LEU A 256 18.35 -3.22 -0.16
C LEU A 256 18.23 -2.18 -1.28
N GLY A 257 19.38 -1.67 -1.73
CA GLY A 257 19.50 -0.69 -2.79
C GLY A 257 19.67 -1.33 -4.17
N ALA A 258 19.54 -0.49 -5.20
CA ALA A 258 19.61 -0.92 -6.60
C ALA A 258 20.98 -1.50 -7.00
N GLY A 259 22.07 -1.05 -6.37
CA GLY A 259 23.41 -1.56 -6.66
C GLY A 259 23.61 -3.04 -6.34
N LEU A 260 22.76 -3.62 -5.47
CA LEU A 260 22.82 -5.04 -5.14
C LEU A 260 22.18 -5.95 -6.19
N VAL A 261 21.26 -5.41 -6.99
CA VAL A 261 20.45 -6.19 -7.93
C VAL A 261 21.31 -6.65 -9.12
N GLY A 262 21.31 -7.96 -9.35
CA GLY A 262 21.97 -8.57 -10.49
C GLY A 262 21.01 -9.38 -11.37
N GLU A 263 21.58 -10.18 -12.25
CA GLU A 263 20.79 -10.96 -13.22
C GLU A 263 19.99 -12.10 -12.55
N ARG A 264 20.55 -12.73 -11.53
CA ARG A 264 19.98 -13.95 -10.91
C ARG A 264 19.17 -13.66 -9.65
N SER A 265 19.62 -12.68 -8.84
CA SER A 265 18.93 -12.35 -7.58
C SER A 265 18.94 -10.84 -7.30
N LEU A 266 18.18 -10.43 -6.29
CA LEU A 266 18.12 -9.06 -5.79
C LEU A 266 19.36 -8.69 -4.94
N VAL A 267 20.22 -9.64 -4.66
CA VAL A 267 21.42 -9.49 -3.82
C VAL A 267 22.67 -10.05 -4.48
N ASP A 268 22.68 -10.24 -5.79
CA ASP A 268 23.83 -10.82 -6.52
C ASP A 268 25.16 -10.11 -6.22
N ASN A 269 25.13 -8.79 -6.09
CA ASN A 269 26.31 -7.96 -5.87
C ASN A 269 26.63 -7.73 -4.38
N LEU A 270 25.85 -8.32 -3.46
CA LEU A 270 26.18 -8.27 -2.04
C LEU A 270 27.44 -9.08 -1.75
N THR A 271 28.38 -8.50 -1.00
CA THR A 271 29.59 -9.18 -0.56
C THR A 271 29.75 -9.05 0.96
N TRP A 272 30.06 -10.16 1.62
CA TRP A 272 30.27 -10.21 3.07
C TRP A 272 31.17 -11.40 3.45
N ASN A 273 32.17 -11.17 4.31
CA ASN A 273 33.08 -12.23 4.80
C ASN A 273 33.69 -13.11 3.68
N GLY A 274 33.99 -12.53 2.50
CA GLY A 274 34.49 -13.28 1.35
C GLY A 274 33.41 -14.11 0.60
N LEU A 275 32.16 -14.04 1.03
CA LEU A 275 31.01 -14.62 0.35
C LEU A 275 30.36 -13.59 -0.57
N SER A 276 29.56 -14.05 -1.54
CA SER A 276 28.80 -13.18 -2.45
C SER A 276 27.36 -13.66 -2.64
N GLY A 277 26.49 -12.70 -2.99
CA GLY A 277 25.09 -12.94 -3.31
C GLY A 277 24.28 -13.51 -2.13
N GLU A 278 23.44 -14.46 -2.42
CA GLU A 278 22.57 -15.11 -1.41
C GLU A 278 23.35 -15.72 -0.24
N LYS A 279 24.57 -16.25 -0.49
CA LYS A 279 25.41 -16.81 0.57
C LYS A 279 25.89 -15.73 1.54
N ALA A 280 26.22 -14.56 1.04
CA ALA A 280 26.59 -13.41 1.85
C ALA A 280 25.41 -12.94 2.71
N LEU A 281 24.20 -12.87 2.14
CA LEU A 281 22.99 -12.53 2.89
C LEU A 281 22.70 -13.57 3.99
N MET A 282 22.83 -14.85 3.69
CA MET A 282 22.61 -15.93 4.65
C MET A 282 23.56 -15.86 5.84
N ASP A 283 24.86 -15.59 5.58
CA ASP A 283 25.86 -15.43 6.65
C ASP A 283 25.53 -14.20 7.52
N LEU A 284 25.12 -13.08 6.90
CA LEU A 284 24.67 -11.88 7.59
C LEU A 284 23.43 -12.14 8.48
N LEU A 285 22.41 -12.84 7.96
CA LEU A 285 21.19 -13.15 8.71
C LEU A 285 21.45 -14.05 9.93
N THR A 286 22.47 -14.89 9.86
CA THR A 286 22.84 -15.83 10.95
C THR A 286 23.84 -15.23 11.93
N SER A 287 24.59 -14.20 11.53
CA SER A 287 25.64 -13.58 12.38
C SER A 287 25.09 -12.63 13.45
N GLU A 288 23.84 -12.23 13.34
CA GLU A 288 23.18 -11.23 14.23
C GLU A 288 23.95 -9.89 14.37
N VAL A 289 24.80 -9.57 13.39
CA VAL A 289 25.63 -8.37 13.39
C VAL A 289 24.95 -7.26 12.58
N ASN A 290 24.93 -6.06 13.12
CA ASN A 290 24.53 -4.90 12.31
C ASN A 290 25.60 -4.63 11.23
N ALA A 291 25.15 -4.45 9.99
CA ALA A 291 26.01 -4.19 8.85
C ALA A 291 25.47 -3.04 8.00
N THR A 292 26.35 -2.20 7.49
CA THR A 292 25.98 -1.06 6.63
C THR A 292 27.01 -0.91 5.53
N ASP A 293 26.53 -0.80 4.30
CA ASP A 293 27.30 -0.44 3.11
C ASP A 293 26.44 0.51 2.26
N ASN A 294 26.95 1.01 1.13
CA ASN A 294 26.30 2.02 0.28
C ASN A 294 24.87 1.64 -0.14
N ASP A 295 24.64 0.39 -0.50
CA ASP A 295 23.36 -0.14 -0.99
C ASP A 295 22.74 -1.18 -0.04
N PHE A 296 23.30 -1.37 1.16
CA PHE A 296 22.87 -2.39 2.10
C PHE A 296 22.90 -1.88 3.53
N THR A 297 21.82 -2.11 4.26
CA THR A 297 21.79 -1.95 5.72
C THR A 297 21.07 -3.13 6.35
N LEU A 298 21.66 -3.72 7.37
CA LEU A 298 21.02 -4.72 8.23
C LEU A 298 21.17 -4.26 9.68
N GLU A 299 20.03 -4.07 10.35
CA GLU A 299 20.00 -3.62 11.73
C GLU A 299 18.99 -4.44 12.53
N SER A 300 19.38 -4.85 13.73
CA SER A 300 18.47 -5.43 14.71
C SER A 300 17.83 -4.30 15.52
N ARG A 301 16.54 -4.08 15.38
CA ARG A 301 15.77 -3.02 16.05
C ARG A 301 14.66 -3.62 16.91
N SER A 302 14.26 -2.91 17.99
CA SER A 302 13.04 -3.28 18.72
C SER A 302 11.84 -3.21 17.77
N THR A 303 11.01 -4.25 17.77
CA THR A 303 9.78 -4.30 16.95
C THR A 303 8.88 -3.10 17.19
N MET A 304 8.78 -2.60 18.42
CA MET A 304 8.00 -1.41 18.76
C MET A 304 8.55 -0.14 18.10
N SER A 305 9.87 -0.04 17.90
CA SER A 305 10.49 1.13 17.26
C SER A 305 10.15 1.24 15.76
N LEU A 306 9.69 0.15 15.15
CA LEU A 306 9.25 0.13 13.74
C LEU A 306 7.89 0.81 13.55
N PHE A 307 7.12 0.98 14.64
CA PHE A 307 5.77 1.52 14.61
C PHE A 307 5.59 2.76 15.50
N PRO A 308 6.49 3.77 15.43
CA PRO A 308 6.46 4.91 16.34
C PRO A 308 5.16 5.71 16.25
N GLN A 309 4.52 5.72 15.08
CA GLN A 309 3.25 6.41 14.87
C GLN A 309 2.09 5.78 15.64
N MET A 310 2.17 4.48 15.93
CA MET A 310 1.17 3.81 16.76
C MET A 310 1.23 4.29 18.22
N LEU A 311 2.44 4.55 18.72
CA LEU A 311 2.68 4.98 20.09
C LEU A 311 2.46 6.49 20.28
N ALA A 312 2.84 7.30 19.31
CA ALA A 312 2.78 8.76 19.36
C ALA A 312 1.44 9.37 18.92
N SER A 313 0.55 8.59 18.31
CA SER A 313 -0.65 9.11 17.67
C SER A 313 -1.76 9.33 18.70
N GLN A 314 -2.19 10.60 18.86
CA GLN A 314 -3.41 10.97 19.57
C GLN A 314 -4.70 10.43 18.91
N ARG A 315 -4.60 9.76 17.75
CA ARG A 315 -5.69 9.20 16.97
C ARG A 315 -5.69 7.67 16.98
N ILE A 316 -5.45 7.07 18.15
CA ILE A 316 -5.64 5.63 18.32
C ILE A 316 -7.16 5.38 18.39
N PRO A 317 -7.72 4.44 17.60
CA PRO A 317 -9.13 4.10 17.68
C PRO A 317 -9.53 3.66 19.10
N LYS A 318 -10.70 4.11 19.57
CA LYS A 318 -11.17 3.79 20.93
C LYS A 318 -11.22 2.29 21.22
N TRP A 319 -11.52 1.46 20.22
CA TRP A 319 -11.56 0.01 20.38
C TRP A 319 -10.19 -0.62 20.64
N MET A 320 -9.10 0.02 20.18
CA MET A 320 -7.73 -0.39 20.50
C MET A 320 -7.32 0.05 21.92
N LEU A 321 -7.88 1.17 22.41
CA LEU A 321 -7.56 1.73 23.73
C LEU A 321 -8.16 0.94 24.87
N SER A 322 -9.27 0.26 24.65
CA SER A 322 -10.05 -0.42 25.70
C SER A 322 -9.35 -1.66 26.29
N GLY A 323 -8.28 -2.14 25.68
CA GLY A 323 -7.57 -3.34 26.13
C GLY A 323 -6.16 -3.13 26.67
N ASP A 324 -5.33 -2.29 26.03
CA ASP A 324 -3.89 -2.32 26.27
C ASP A 324 -3.15 -0.96 26.24
N PHE A 325 -3.79 0.08 25.70
CA PHE A 325 -3.19 1.40 25.70
C PHE A 325 -3.53 2.17 26.99
N GLN A 326 -2.86 1.89 28.08
CA GLN A 326 -2.63 2.94 29.03
C GLN A 326 -1.72 3.96 28.34
N ALA A 327 -2.18 5.22 28.27
CA ALA A 327 -1.39 6.31 27.74
C ALA A 327 -0.04 6.36 28.49
N GLN A 328 0.92 5.60 28.04
CA GLN A 328 2.29 5.88 28.38
C GLN A 328 2.57 7.17 27.62
N ASN A 329 2.75 8.25 28.37
CA ASN A 329 3.49 9.41 27.94
C ASN A 329 4.94 8.95 27.65
N SER A 330 5.11 8.13 26.63
CA SER A 330 6.40 7.87 26.06
C SER A 330 6.75 9.15 25.32
N ALA A 331 7.62 9.93 25.94
CA ALA A 331 8.35 10.99 25.29
C ALA A 331 8.72 10.48 23.87
N SER A 332 8.32 11.21 22.85
CA SER A 332 8.65 10.89 21.47
C SER A 332 10.14 10.57 21.43
N GLN A 333 10.51 9.35 21.02
CA GLN A 333 11.91 9.04 20.77
C GLN A 333 12.28 9.75 19.46
N LEU A 334 12.44 11.05 19.57
CA LEU A 334 13.05 11.86 18.53
C LEU A 334 14.52 11.44 18.41
N PRO A 335 15.10 11.52 17.21
CA PRO A 335 16.54 11.39 17.07
C PRO A 335 17.23 12.27 18.14
N PRO A 336 18.30 11.79 18.81
CA PRO A 336 18.93 12.50 19.93
C PRO A 336 19.26 13.97 19.63
N GLU A 337 19.59 14.26 18.36
CA GLU A 337 19.87 15.63 17.90
C GLU A 337 18.62 16.51 17.94
N LEU A 338 17.47 16.01 17.50
CA LEU A 338 16.19 16.73 17.54
C LEU A 338 15.66 16.83 18.97
N ASP A 339 15.81 15.76 19.76
CA ASP A 339 15.40 15.76 21.16
C ASP A 339 16.20 16.79 21.96
N SER A 340 17.53 16.88 21.75
CA SER A 340 18.38 17.89 22.40
C SER A 340 18.01 19.33 22.00
N ILE A 341 17.64 19.55 20.74
CA ILE A 341 17.19 20.87 20.26
C ILE A 341 15.86 21.24 20.91
N LEU A 342 14.89 20.34 20.94
CA LEU A 342 13.56 20.61 21.47
C LEU A 342 13.57 20.79 23.02
N ASN A 343 14.35 19.98 23.73
CA ASN A 343 14.41 20.03 25.17
C ASN A 343 15.27 21.20 25.74
N ASN A 344 16.16 21.77 24.93
CA ASN A 344 17.01 22.89 25.30
C ASN A 344 16.47 24.27 24.89
N VAL A 345 15.34 24.34 24.18
CA VAL A 345 14.74 25.63 23.78
C VAL A 345 13.66 26.01 24.80
N PRO A 346 13.74 27.23 25.39
CA PRO A 346 12.71 27.72 26.32
C PRO A 346 11.33 27.70 25.65
N GLU A 347 10.29 27.29 26.38
CA GLU A 347 8.90 27.18 25.89
C GLU A 347 8.39 28.46 25.19
N GLN A 348 8.89 29.61 25.60
CA GLN A 348 8.58 30.94 25.04
C GLN A 348 9.25 31.21 23.68
N ALA A 349 10.16 30.37 23.21
CA ALA A 349 10.88 30.52 21.93
C ALA A 349 10.26 29.72 20.76
N TYR A 350 9.21 28.97 21.03
CA TYR A 350 8.53 28.22 19.97
C TYR A 350 7.58 29.15 19.18
N MET A 351 7.77 29.22 17.88
CA MET A 351 6.78 29.72 16.95
C MET A 351 6.13 28.56 16.22
N THR A 352 4.83 28.48 16.24
CA THR A 352 4.10 27.51 15.42
C THR A 352 4.10 27.95 13.94
N LEU A 353 3.88 27.01 13.03
CA LEU A 353 3.68 27.36 11.61
C LEU A 353 2.49 28.32 11.43
N GLY A 354 1.50 28.25 12.31
CA GLY A 354 0.38 29.19 12.36
C GLY A 354 0.81 30.62 12.72
N ASP A 355 1.72 30.78 13.69
CA ASP A 355 2.27 32.09 14.09
C ASP A 355 3.05 32.71 12.93
N LEU A 356 3.73 31.91 12.14
CA LEU A 356 4.41 32.30 10.90
C LEU A 356 3.43 32.52 9.73
N ARG A 357 2.12 32.38 9.95
CA ARG A 357 1.08 32.42 8.91
C ARG A 357 1.31 31.39 7.79
N ILE A 358 1.99 30.28 8.09
CA ILE A 358 2.20 29.18 7.17
C ILE A 358 1.04 28.22 7.30
N HIS A 359 0.26 28.10 6.24
CA HIS A 359 -0.82 27.12 6.16
C HIS A 359 -0.28 25.79 5.63
N CYS A 360 -0.28 24.78 6.49
CA CYS A 360 0.03 23.40 6.10
C CYS A 360 -1.27 22.63 5.91
N GLY A 361 -1.43 22.02 4.76
CA GLY A 361 -2.63 21.24 4.46
C GLY A 361 -2.44 20.30 3.28
N GLN A 362 -3.44 19.47 3.07
CA GLN A 362 -3.47 18.62 1.89
C GLN A 362 -3.69 19.49 0.66
N GLY A 363 -2.90 19.27 -0.41
CA GLY A 363 -3.10 19.91 -1.69
C GLY A 363 -4.49 19.59 -2.28
N LEU A 364 -4.90 20.39 -3.24
CA LEU A 364 -6.21 20.28 -3.91
C LEU A 364 -6.38 18.87 -4.52
N ARG A 365 -7.46 18.19 -4.14
CA ARG A 365 -7.89 16.92 -4.75
C ARG A 365 -9.08 17.20 -5.66
N THR A 366 -8.87 17.15 -6.96
CA THR A 366 -9.91 17.46 -7.95
C THR A 366 -10.74 16.25 -8.35
N GLY A 367 -10.22 15.02 -8.16
CA GLY A 367 -10.85 13.81 -8.72
C GLY A 367 -10.74 13.67 -10.25
N ALA A 368 -10.55 14.79 -10.98
CA ALA A 368 -10.46 14.85 -12.43
C ALA A 368 -9.36 15.83 -12.86
N ASN A 369 -8.11 15.48 -12.62
CA ASN A 369 -6.97 16.36 -12.85
C ASN A 369 -6.91 16.92 -14.29
N GLU A 370 -7.20 16.12 -15.31
CA GLU A 370 -7.16 16.57 -16.71
C GLU A 370 -8.24 17.59 -17.05
N PHE A 371 -9.32 17.66 -16.24
CA PHE A 371 -10.35 18.66 -16.37
C PHE A 371 -9.99 19.96 -15.65
N PHE A 372 -9.46 19.90 -14.44
CA PHE A 372 -9.24 21.05 -13.59
C PHE A 372 -7.89 21.74 -13.81
N TYR A 373 -6.86 21.00 -14.24
CA TYR A 373 -5.51 21.55 -14.45
C TYR A 373 -5.23 21.83 -15.92
N PHE A 374 -4.70 23.01 -16.17
CA PHE A 374 -4.34 23.50 -17.50
C PHE A 374 -2.87 23.85 -17.58
N LYS A 375 -2.28 23.69 -18.76
CA LYS A 375 -1.01 24.32 -19.07
C LYS A 375 -1.28 25.75 -19.59
N ILE A 376 -0.71 26.74 -18.92
CA ILE A 376 -0.74 28.14 -19.37
C ILE A 376 0.29 28.27 -20.48
N ILE A 377 -0.16 28.62 -21.67
CA ILE A 377 0.68 28.77 -22.86
C ILE A 377 0.81 30.22 -23.33
N GLY A 378 -0.06 31.09 -22.86
CA GLY A 378 -0.06 32.51 -23.15
C GLY A 378 -0.72 33.32 -22.05
N LYS A 379 -0.42 34.61 -21.98
CA LYS A 379 -1.00 35.55 -21.03
C LYS A 379 -1.17 36.90 -21.71
N THR A 380 -2.36 37.48 -21.57
CA THR A 380 -2.65 38.90 -21.82
C THR A 380 -2.88 39.60 -20.48
N ASP A 381 -3.27 40.88 -20.49
CA ASP A 381 -3.55 41.67 -19.28
C ASP A 381 -4.72 41.05 -18.48
N ASP A 382 -5.74 40.50 -19.15
CA ASP A 382 -6.98 40.03 -18.53
C ASP A 382 -7.19 38.49 -18.65
N GLU A 383 -6.49 37.81 -19.56
CA GLU A 383 -6.78 36.42 -19.90
C GLU A 383 -5.52 35.56 -19.92
N TYR A 384 -5.73 34.26 -19.70
CA TYR A 384 -4.76 33.17 -19.97
C TYR A 384 -5.21 32.40 -21.19
N SER A 385 -4.27 32.10 -22.09
CA SER A 385 -4.44 31.09 -23.12
C SER A 385 -4.05 29.74 -22.50
N LEU A 386 -5.00 28.82 -22.38
CA LEU A 386 -4.91 27.57 -21.66
C LEU A 386 -4.97 26.40 -22.63
N ARG A 387 -4.07 25.42 -22.47
CA ARG A 387 -4.19 24.13 -23.16
C ARG A 387 -5.04 23.18 -22.33
N THR A 388 -6.14 22.68 -22.90
CA THR A 388 -7.03 21.70 -22.29
C THR A 388 -6.42 20.30 -22.34
N GLY A 389 -6.86 19.43 -21.43
CA GLY A 389 -6.48 18.01 -21.45
C GLY A 389 -6.92 17.31 -22.74
N LYS A 390 -6.19 16.26 -23.15
CA LYS A 390 -6.48 15.48 -24.37
C LYS A 390 -7.90 14.95 -24.43
N TRP A 391 -8.46 14.58 -23.30
CA TRP A 391 -9.80 14.04 -23.15
C TRP A 391 -10.90 15.09 -23.28
N PHE A 392 -10.56 16.38 -23.14
CA PHE A 392 -11.49 17.50 -23.18
C PHE A 392 -11.22 18.41 -24.38
N GLY A 393 -10.95 17.79 -25.54
CA GLY A 393 -10.76 18.47 -26.81
C GLY A 393 -9.32 18.76 -27.20
N GLY A 394 -8.35 18.74 -26.25
CA GLY A 394 -6.91 18.95 -26.53
C GLY A 394 -6.58 20.29 -27.18
N GLY A 395 -7.53 21.26 -27.16
CA GLY A 395 -7.44 22.55 -27.79
C GLY A 395 -6.85 23.65 -26.89
N ILE A 396 -6.95 24.89 -27.39
CA ILE A 396 -6.59 26.11 -26.65
C ILE A 396 -7.88 26.86 -26.38
N ILE A 397 -8.04 27.33 -25.15
CA ILE A 397 -9.14 28.22 -24.75
C ILE A 397 -8.57 29.46 -24.06
N ASP A 398 -9.16 30.62 -24.30
CA ASP A 398 -8.83 31.86 -23.60
C ASP A 398 -9.82 32.06 -22.46
N VAL A 399 -9.31 32.21 -21.24
CA VAL A 399 -10.12 32.31 -20.02
C VAL A 399 -9.61 33.46 -19.16
N SER A 400 -10.53 34.27 -18.64
CA SER A 400 -10.17 35.37 -17.73
C SER A 400 -9.33 34.85 -16.54
N GLN A 401 -8.28 35.60 -16.23
CA GLN A 401 -7.32 35.25 -15.16
C GLN A 401 -8.00 35.04 -13.80
N LYS A 402 -9.14 35.68 -13.55
CA LYS A 402 -9.90 35.50 -12.29
C LYS A 402 -10.40 34.11 -12.01
N TYR A 403 -10.56 33.28 -13.04
CA TYR A 403 -11.01 31.86 -12.87
C TYR A 403 -9.86 30.87 -12.76
N ILE A 404 -8.62 31.34 -12.85
CA ILE A 404 -7.45 30.44 -12.87
C ILE A 404 -6.47 30.84 -11.79
N ILE A 405 -6.20 29.90 -10.90
CA ILE A 405 -5.14 30.06 -9.88
C ILE A 405 -3.90 29.32 -10.36
N ARG A 406 -2.77 30.01 -10.44
CA ARG A 406 -1.47 29.37 -10.70
C ARG A 406 -1.10 28.48 -9.55
N CYS A 407 -0.67 27.27 -9.85
CA CYS A 407 -0.38 26.25 -8.83
C CYS A 407 0.78 25.34 -9.21
N VAL A 408 1.34 24.68 -8.21
CA VAL A 408 2.30 23.59 -8.36
C VAL A 408 1.52 22.27 -8.48
N GLN A 409 1.56 21.65 -9.65
CA GLN A 409 0.93 20.35 -9.89
C GLN A 409 1.82 19.19 -9.47
N ASN A 410 3.13 19.34 -9.60
CA ASN A 410 4.10 18.31 -9.22
C ASN A 410 5.42 18.92 -8.74
N ARG A 411 6.20 18.15 -7.98
CA ARG A 411 7.46 18.58 -7.38
C ARG A 411 8.50 19.10 -8.39
N ARG A 412 8.49 18.61 -9.63
CA ARG A 412 9.46 19.01 -10.66
C ARG A 412 9.33 20.46 -11.11
N GLN A 413 8.21 21.09 -10.80
CA GLN A 413 7.93 22.51 -11.12
C GLN A 413 8.55 23.47 -10.09
N VAL A 414 9.11 22.94 -8.99
CA VAL A 414 9.74 23.73 -7.93
C VAL A 414 11.20 23.33 -7.82
N THR A 415 12.09 24.27 -8.12
CA THR A 415 13.55 24.04 -8.14
C THR A 415 14.25 24.53 -6.86
N GLY A 416 13.52 25.12 -5.92
CA GLY A 416 14.05 25.64 -4.65
C GLY A 416 13.04 25.49 -3.51
N LEU A 417 13.33 26.12 -2.38
CA LEU A 417 12.45 26.12 -1.21
C LEU A 417 11.19 26.99 -1.40
N VAL A 418 11.23 27.94 -2.33
CA VAL A 418 10.14 28.87 -2.61
C VAL A 418 9.79 28.79 -4.09
N ALA A 419 8.52 28.52 -4.41
CA ALA A 419 8.01 28.61 -5.75
C ALA A 419 7.69 30.07 -6.11
N ASN A 420 8.23 30.56 -7.24
CA ASN A 420 7.80 31.85 -7.79
C ASN A 420 6.45 31.68 -8.53
N PRO A 421 5.35 32.24 -8.01
CA PRO A 421 4.02 32.07 -8.63
C PRO A 421 3.97 32.54 -10.09
N GLN A 422 4.76 33.56 -10.44
CA GLN A 422 4.77 34.10 -11.81
C GLN A 422 5.47 33.18 -12.82
N ALA A 423 6.35 32.29 -12.35
CA ALA A 423 7.04 31.32 -13.20
C ALA A 423 6.26 30.01 -13.37
N LEU A 424 5.15 29.82 -12.65
CA LEU A 424 4.36 28.59 -12.77
C LEU A 424 3.54 28.60 -14.08
N GLU A 425 3.75 27.54 -14.87
CA GLU A 425 3.03 27.34 -16.14
C GLU A 425 1.75 26.49 -15.99
N THR A 426 1.39 26.12 -14.77
CA THR A 426 0.18 25.34 -14.49
C THR A 426 -0.83 26.21 -13.75
N GLY A 427 -2.07 26.17 -14.22
CA GLY A 427 -3.22 26.79 -13.58
C GLY A 427 -4.29 25.76 -13.25
N VAL A 428 -5.02 26.00 -12.19
CA VAL A 428 -6.20 25.24 -11.78
C VAL A 428 -7.45 26.08 -11.91
N LEU A 429 -8.53 25.48 -12.42
CA LEU A 429 -9.84 26.13 -12.50
C LEU A 429 -10.41 26.32 -11.10
N TYR A 430 -10.75 27.55 -10.75
CA TYR A 430 -11.31 27.94 -9.47
C TYR A 430 -12.58 28.78 -9.66
N LEU A 431 -13.72 28.21 -9.30
CA LEU A 431 -15.05 28.82 -9.53
C LEU A 431 -15.76 29.17 -8.22
N GLN A 432 -15.24 28.78 -7.07
CA GLN A 432 -15.94 28.86 -5.78
C GLN A 432 -16.42 30.26 -5.42
N ASP A 433 -15.64 31.30 -5.74
CA ASP A 433 -15.99 32.71 -5.44
C ASP A 433 -16.84 33.34 -6.54
N HIS A 434 -17.05 32.64 -7.66
CA HIS A 434 -17.72 33.15 -8.85
C HIS A 434 -19.06 32.48 -9.13
N ILE A 435 -19.32 31.33 -8.53
CA ILE A 435 -20.55 30.57 -8.66
C ILE A 435 -21.06 30.25 -7.26
N ARG A 436 -22.20 30.76 -6.89
CA ARG A 436 -22.85 30.46 -5.60
C ARG A 436 -23.75 29.24 -5.76
N PRO A 437 -23.99 28.47 -4.70
CA PRO A 437 -24.90 27.32 -4.76
C PRO A 437 -26.30 27.65 -5.26
N GLN A 438 -26.78 28.86 -5.00
CA GLN A 438 -28.08 29.35 -5.48
C GLN A 438 -28.14 29.65 -6.98
N ASP A 439 -26.96 29.77 -7.62
CA ASP A 439 -26.86 29.98 -9.07
C ASP A 439 -27.01 28.66 -9.85
N PHE A 440 -27.01 27.52 -9.12
CA PHE A 440 -27.27 26.19 -9.67
C PHE A 440 -28.76 25.89 -9.60
N ASN A 441 -29.44 25.95 -10.71
CA ASN A 441 -30.79 25.42 -10.79
C ASN A 441 -30.72 23.91 -10.97
N VAL A 442 -30.70 23.18 -9.84
CA VAL A 442 -30.53 21.72 -9.76
C VAL A 442 -31.63 20.95 -10.53
N CYS A 443 -32.74 21.65 -10.84
CA CYS A 443 -33.91 21.07 -11.51
C CYS A 443 -33.85 21.17 -13.04
N THR A 444 -32.91 21.93 -13.61
CA THR A 444 -32.83 22.07 -15.08
C THR A 444 -31.85 21.05 -15.65
N HIS A 445 -32.37 20.18 -16.54
CA HIS A 445 -31.57 19.21 -17.28
C HIS A 445 -30.74 19.85 -18.41
N ASN A 446 -30.85 21.17 -18.61
CA ASN A 446 -30.17 21.89 -19.67
C ASN A 446 -28.86 22.51 -19.14
N ALA A 447 -27.71 21.89 -19.51
CA ALA A 447 -26.40 22.38 -19.13
C ALA A 447 -26.14 23.85 -19.47
N ALA A 448 -26.66 24.33 -20.60
CA ALA A 448 -26.52 25.70 -21.04
C ALA A 448 -27.20 26.74 -20.12
N GLU A 449 -28.21 26.33 -19.33
CA GLU A 449 -28.86 27.19 -18.38
C GLU A 449 -28.18 27.23 -17.01
N ARG A 450 -27.43 26.19 -16.67
CA ARG A 450 -26.74 26.09 -15.39
C ARG A 450 -25.55 27.01 -15.24
N TYR A 451 -24.94 27.42 -16.37
CA TYR A 451 -23.68 28.16 -16.37
C TYR A 451 -23.77 29.53 -17.05
N LYS A 452 -24.96 30.09 -17.12
CA LYS A 452 -25.20 31.42 -17.73
C LYS A 452 -24.32 32.58 -17.21
N VAL A 453 -23.73 32.38 -16.03
CA VAL A 453 -22.86 33.37 -15.36
C VAL A 453 -21.41 33.28 -15.85
N LEU A 454 -21.02 32.19 -16.54
CA LEU A 454 -19.65 31.98 -17.00
C LEU A 454 -19.44 32.52 -18.43
N PRO A 455 -18.21 32.92 -18.76
CA PRO A 455 -17.84 33.25 -20.12
C PRO A 455 -18.10 32.07 -21.08
N ASN A 456 -18.45 32.38 -22.34
CA ASN A 456 -18.79 31.36 -23.33
C ASN A 456 -17.73 30.28 -23.49
N ALA A 457 -16.46 30.65 -23.59
CA ALA A 457 -15.36 29.69 -23.73
C ALA A 457 -15.29 28.67 -22.58
N LEU A 458 -15.53 29.12 -21.34
CA LEU A 458 -15.52 28.26 -20.17
C LEU A 458 -16.79 27.40 -20.10
N ASN A 459 -17.92 27.97 -20.49
CA ASN A 459 -19.20 27.26 -20.57
C ASN A 459 -19.16 26.12 -21.61
N ASP A 460 -18.59 26.38 -22.77
CA ASP A 460 -18.40 25.40 -23.83
C ASP A 460 -17.46 24.31 -23.41
N TYR A 461 -16.38 24.66 -22.69
CA TYR A 461 -15.45 23.68 -22.13
C TYR A 461 -16.13 22.73 -21.13
N ILE A 462 -16.89 23.28 -20.18
CA ILE A 462 -17.62 22.49 -19.18
C ILE A 462 -18.69 21.62 -19.86
N SER A 463 -19.46 22.18 -20.79
CA SER A 463 -20.49 21.43 -21.53
C SER A 463 -19.90 20.29 -22.38
N THR A 464 -18.69 20.48 -22.90
CA THR A 464 -17.97 19.42 -23.61
C THR A 464 -17.53 18.32 -22.65
N ALA A 465 -17.06 18.70 -21.46
CA ALA A 465 -16.66 17.76 -20.41
C ALA A 465 -17.85 16.93 -19.88
N GLU A 466 -19.03 17.52 -19.73
CA GLU A 466 -20.24 16.82 -19.29
C GLU A 466 -20.69 15.72 -20.29
N LYS A 467 -20.47 15.94 -21.59
CA LYS A 467 -20.75 14.93 -22.63
C LYS A 467 -19.75 13.80 -22.63
N TYR A 468 -18.61 13.99 -22.04
CA TYR A 468 -17.53 13.02 -21.98
C TYR A 468 -17.85 11.97 -20.90
N LYS A 469 -18.29 10.78 -21.33
CA LYS A 469 -18.39 9.64 -20.41
C LYS A 469 -16.99 9.10 -20.19
N ASN A 470 -16.48 9.25 -18.97
CA ASN A 470 -15.22 8.62 -18.59
C ASN A 470 -15.31 7.12 -18.89
N PRO A 471 -14.45 6.54 -19.75
CA PRO A 471 -14.46 5.11 -20.02
C PRO A 471 -14.07 4.27 -18.80
N ARG A 472 -13.73 4.92 -17.67
CA ARG A 472 -13.42 4.29 -16.38
C ARG A 472 -14.53 4.43 -15.33
N GLY A 473 -15.73 4.88 -15.71
CA GLY A 473 -16.88 5.08 -14.84
C GLY A 473 -16.94 6.46 -14.22
#